data_24fed5e08d10342b234c8172e9c1e021
#
_entry.id   24fed5e08d10342b234c8172e9c1e021
#
_cell.length_a   1.000
_cell.length_b   1.000
_cell.length_c   1.000
_cell.angle_alpha   90.00
_cell.angle_beta   90.00
_cell.angle_gamma   90.00
#
_symmetry.space_group_name_H-M   'P 1'
#
loop_
_entity.id
_entity.type
_entity.pdbx_description
1 polymer ?
#
loop_
_entity_poly.entity_id
_entity_poly.type
_entity_poly.pdbx_seq_one_letter_code
_entity_poly.pdbx_strand_id
1 'polypeptide(L)'
;MSALERFRRWETLLFVVLLAVIAINAAESQFYFGVGNIVNLFQLSIEKCIVALIMAFVIIGADIDLSVASVMGLAACVMAFSFQQGAPLPLAIILALASGLLAGLNNAFWIAYVGLPSLAVTLAGLIGYRGLARILVEDRAIGNFPLWFNELGQQALFGPLTLSILIFLLLFAFFAILLHASAFGRSIYVVGSNIEAARYSGVRVGLIKTATFVGSAVVAALAGILYAARLGSVRGDMAEGFELDVITTVLLGGVSIFGGKGNLVGVGLSLLVILNLRNGMGLADITGNTQNYVIGGLLILSVLIPNLYQELKNKWKGRER
;
A
#
# COMPACT_ATOMS: atom_id res chain seq x y z
N MET A 1 -1.31 24.07 -20.80
CA MET A 1 -1.85 22.73 -20.51
C MET A 1 -2.04 22.60 -19.01
N SER A 2 -3.28 22.45 -18.57
CA SER A 2 -3.63 22.32 -17.16
C SER A 2 -3.08 21.02 -16.55
N ALA A 3 -2.88 20.98 -15.24
CA ALA A 3 -2.48 19.75 -14.54
C ALA A 3 -3.45 18.59 -14.82
N LEU A 4 -4.76 18.89 -15.02
CA LEU A 4 -5.81 17.93 -15.41
C LEU A 4 -5.52 17.23 -16.74
N GLU A 5 -5.00 17.94 -17.76
CA GLU A 5 -4.69 17.31 -19.05
C GLU A 5 -3.47 16.38 -19.00
N ARG A 6 -2.52 16.64 -18.04
CA ARG A 6 -1.36 15.78 -17.81
C ARG A 6 -1.77 14.49 -17.08
N PHE A 7 -2.71 14.55 -16.13
CA PHE A 7 -3.26 13.40 -15.41
C PHE A 7 -4.06 12.48 -16.36
N ARG A 8 -4.93 13.03 -17.18
CA ARG A 8 -5.67 12.25 -18.19
C ARG A 8 -4.78 11.43 -19.11
N ARG A 9 -3.59 11.90 -19.45
CA ARG A 9 -2.65 11.16 -20.32
C ARG A 9 -1.99 10.00 -19.59
N TRP A 10 -1.62 10.14 -18.31
CA TRP A 10 -0.98 9.06 -17.55
C TRP A 10 -1.96 7.93 -17.23
N GLU A 11 -3.14 8.24 -16.79
CA GLU A 11 -4.22 7.27 -16.55
C GLU A 11 -4.63 6.54 -17.83
N THR A 12 -4.69 7.25 -18.96
CA THR A 12 -4.97 6.63 -20.27
C THR A 12 -3.85 5.64 -20.63
N LEU A 13 -2.57 6.00 -20.39
CA LEU A 13 -1.46 5.08 -20.61
C LEU A 13 -1.58 3.84 -19.73
N LEU A 14 -1.84 4.01 -18.44
CA LEU A 14 -2.02 2.86 -17.52
C LEU A 14 -3.20 1.98 -17.94
N PHE A 15 -4.29 2.57 -18.40
CA PHE A 15 -5.43 1.83 -18.91
C PHE A 15 -5.09 1.01 -20.17
N VAL A 16 -4.32 1.58 -21.11
CA VAL A 16 -3.85 0.87 -22.30
C VAL A 16 -2.90 -0.27 -21.89
N VAL A 17 -1.97 -0.01 -20.94
CA VAL A 17 -1.07 -1.05 -20.41
C VAL A 17 -1.87 -2.17 -19.74
N LEU A 18 -2.90 -1.83 -18.95
CA LEU A 18 -3.78 -2.82 -18.34
C LEU A 18 -4.46 -3.71 -19.39
N LEU A 19 -5.03 -3.10 -20.44
CA LEU A 19 -5.65 -3.86 -21.53
C LEU A 19 -4.65 -4.76 -22.26
N ALA A 20 -3.42 -4.27 -22.49
CA ALA A 20 -2.37 -5.06 -23.11
C ALA A 20 -1.98 -6.27 -22.24
N VAL A 21 -1.79 -6.07 -20.93
CA VAL A 21 -1.49 -7.16 -19.99
C VAL A 21 -2.62 -8.18 -19.94
N ILE A 22 -3.89 -7.74 -19.88
CA ILE A 22 -5.06 -8.62 -19.92
C ILE A 22 -5.07 -9.43 -21.23
N ALA A 23 -4.82 -8.78 -22.38
CA ALA A 23 -4.82 -9.47 -23.67
C ALA A 23 -3.69 -10.52 -23.77
N ILE A 24 -2.49 -10.19 -23.27
CA ILE A 24 -1.36 -11.13 -23.25
C ILE A 24 -1.70 -12.34 -22.36
N ASN A 25 -2.16 -12.11 -21.12
CA ASN A 25 -2.50 -13.18 -20.20
C ASN A 25 -3.63 -14.07 -20.74
N ALA A 26 -4.62 -13.47 -21.42
CA ALA A 26 -5.72 -14.21 -22.03
C ALA A 26 -5.26 -15.07 -23.23
N ALA A 27 -4.24 -14.61 -23.96
CA ALA A 27 -3.66 -15.37 -25.06
C ALA A 27 -2.75 -16.53 -24.57
N GLU A 28 -2.03 -16.31 -23.46
CA GLU A 28 -1.09 -17.29 -22.91
C GLU A 28 -1.78 -18.40 -22.09
N SER A 29 -2.94 -18.12 -21.45
CA SER A 29 -3.60 -19.08 -20.57
C SER A 29 -5.11 -19.13 -20.78
N GLN A 30 -5.62 -20.33 -21.14
CA GLN A 30 -7.05 -20.59 -21.21
C GLN A 30 -7.77 -20.46 -19.86
N PHE A 31 -7.03 -20.53 -18.75
CA PHE A 31 -7.55 -20.42 -17.39
C PHE A 31 -7.69 -18.99 -16.91
N TYR A 32 -7.16 -18.01 -17.65
CA TYR A 32 -7.09 -16.62 -17.22
C TYR A 32 -8.47 -16.04 -16.88
N PHE A 33 -9.49 -16.24 -17.71
CA PHE A 33 -10.87 -15.79 -17.46
C PHE A 33 -11.68 -16.73 -16.59
N GLY A 34 -11.10 -17.79 -16.05
CA GLY A 34 -11.79 -18.66 -15.10
C GLY A 34 -12.21 -17.88 -13.85
N VAL A 35 -13.45 -18.12 -13.37
CA VAL A 35 -13.98 -17.43 -12.17
C VAL A 35 -13.04 -17.58 -10.97
N GLY A 36 -12.50 -18.77 -10.75
CA GLY A 36 -11.53 -19.03 -9.68
C GLY A 36 -10.25 -18.18 -9.82
N ASN A 37 -9.73 -18.01 -11.04
CA ASN A 37 -8.54 -17.20 -11.26
C ASN A 37 -8.81 -15.71 -11.03
N ILE A 38 -9.95 -15.19 -11.48
CA ILE A 38 -10.33 -13.77 -11.23
C ILE A 38 -10.47 -13.51 -9.73
N VAL A 39 -11.03 -14.43 -8.96
CA VAL A 39 -11.11 -14.34 -7.50
C VAL A 39 -9.73 -14.33 -6.88
N ASN A 40 -8.87 -15.27 -7.26
CA ASN A 40 -7.51 -15.41 -6.76
C ASN A 40 -6.65 -14.17 -7.09
N LEU A 41 -6.83 -13.55 -8.26
CA LEU A 41 -6.11 -12.35 -8.67
C LEU A 41 -6.24 -11.23 -7.62
N PHE A 42 -7.43 -11.01 -7.10
CA PHE A 42 -7.65 -10.02 -6.03
C PHE A 42 -7.27 -10.58 -4.65
N GLN A 43 -7.67 -11.79 -4.33
CA GLN A 43 -7.55 -12.37 -3.00
C GLN A 43 -6.10 -12.53 -2.55
N LEU A 44 -5.18 -12.87 -3.46
CA LEU A 44 -3.78 -13.11 -3.12
C LEU A 44 -2.96 -11.85 -2.80
N SER A 45 -3.47 -10.67 -3.11
CA SER A 45 -2.74 -9.40 -2.93
C SER A 45 -3.58 -8.28 -2.34
N ILE A 46 -4.78 -8.58 -1.85
CA ILE A 46 -5.73 -7.57 -1.40
C ILE A 46 -5.19 -6.73 -0.23
N GLU A 47 -4.40 -7.31 0.65
CA GLU A 47 -3.80 -6.62 1.79
C GLU A 47 -2.79 -5.57 1.33
N LYS A 48 -2.00 -5.86 0.29
CA LYS A 48 -1.10 -4.87 -0.35
C LYS A 48 -1.90 -3.73 -0.99
N CYS A 49 -3.04 -4.07 -1.61
CA CYS A 49 -3.94 -3.09 -2.21
C CYS A 49 -4.50 -2.13 -1.14
N ILE A 50 -4.90 -2.65 0.02
CA ILE A 50 -5.39 -1.85 1.15
C ILE A 50 -4.32 -0.86 1.62
N VAL A 51 -3.08 -1.33 1.82
CA VAL A 51 -1.96 -0.48 2.26
C VAL A 51 -1.57 0.55 1.20
N ALA A 52 -1.65 0.22 -0.09
CA ALA A 52 -1.34 1.16 -1.18
C ALA A 52 -2.25 2.40 -1.18
N LEU A 53 -3.50 2.28 -0.73
CA LEU A 53 -4.43 3.40 -0.66
C LEU A 53 -3.93 4.50 0.30
N ILE A 54 -3.51 4.14 1.49
CA ILE A 54 -3.00 5.09 2.47
C ILE A 54 -1.56 5.51 2.15
N MET A 55 -0.75 4.64 1.56
CA MET A 55 0.60 4.99 1.11
C MET A 55 0.57 6.11 0.07
N ALA A 56 -0.48 6.21 -0.76
CA ALA A 56 -0.65 7.33 -1.67
C ALA A 56 -0.68 8.68 -0.92
N PHE A 57 -1.33 8.75 0.25
CA PHE A 57 -1.36 9.96 1.08
C PHE A 57 0.02 10.29 1.63
N VAL A 58 0.77 9.28 2.10
CA VAL A 58 2.14 9.45 2.61
C VAL A 58 3.02 10.05 1.53
N ILE A 59 3.03 9.47 0.31
CA ILE A 59 3.89 9.90 -0.79
C ILE A 59 3.42 11.27 -1.35
N ILE A 60 2.12 11.54 -1.47
CA ILE A 60 1.60 12.87 -1.85
C ILE A 60 2.06 13.93 -0.83
N GLY A 61 2.16 13.57 0.45
CA GLY A 61 2.71 14.41 1.51
C GLY A 61 4.22 14.65 1.46
N ALA A 62 4.93 14.16 0.44
CA ALA A 62 6.39 14.16 0.28
C ALA A 62 7.13 13.38 1.37
N ASP A 63 6.51 12.33 1.92
CA ASP A 63 7.09 11.41 2.88
C ASP A 63 7.10 9.97 2.30
N ILE A 64 7.88 9.07 2.90
CA ILE A 64 7.90 7.64 2.58
C ILE A 64 7.79 6.86 3.88
N ASP A 65 6.94 5.82 3.89
CA ASP A 65 6.79 4.93 5.04
C ASP A 65 7.21 3.50 4.66
N LEU A 66 8.46 3.15 4.99
CA LEU A 66 8.98 1.80 4.80
C LEU A 66 8.54 0.83 5.90
N SER A 67 7.99 1.33 7.01
CA SER A 67 7.63 0.49 8.16
C SER A 67 6.31 -0.25 8.00
N VAL A 68 5.49 0.06 6.99
CA VAL A 68 4.13 -0.47 6.83
C VAL A 68 4.07 -2.00 6.86
N ALA A 69 4.97 -2.69 6.16
CA ALA A 69 4.98 -4.15 6.14
C ALA A 69 5.42 -4.76 7.49
N SER A 70 6.33 -4.09 8.19
CA SER A 70 6.74 -4.50 9.54
C SER A 70 5.64 -4.24 10.57
N VAL A 71 4.87 -3.17 10.42
CA VAL A 71 3.67 -2.91 11.25
C VAL A 71 2.58 -3.95 10.98
N MET A 72 2.37 -4.34 9.70
CA MET A 72 1.47 -5.47 9.35
C MET A 72 1.88 -6.73 10.10
N GLY A 73 3.16 -7.12 10.00
CA GLY A 73 3.73 -8.29 10.66
C GLY A 73 3.63 -8.19 12.19
N LEU A 74 3.98 -7.04 12.78
CA LEU A 74 3.91 -6.82 14.22
C LEU A 74 2.47 -6.96 14.74
N ALA A 75 1.50 -6.31 14.09
CA ALA A 75 0.10 -6.38 14.48
C ALA A 75 -0.42 -7.82 14.43
N ALA A 76 -0.12 -8.56 13.36
CA ALA A 76 -0.48 -9.97 13.25
C ALA A 76 0.20 -10.80 14.37
N CYS A 77 1.48 -10.57 14.68
CA CYS A 77 2.20 -11.27 15.74
C CYS A 77 1.65 -10.93 17.13
N VAL A 78 1.31 -9.67 17.40
CA VAL A 78 0.65 -9.27 18.66
C VAL A 78 -0.69 -9.97 18.82
N MET A 79 -1.50 -10.05 17.77
CA MET A 79 -2.76 -10.80 17.78
C MET A 79 -2.52 -12.28 18.09
N ALA A 80 -1.64 -12.92 17.34
CA ALA A 80 -1.36 -14.34 17.46
C ALA A 80 -0.78 -14.70 18.83
N PHE A 81 0.19 -13.93 19.32
CA PHE A 81 0.77 -14.09 20.65
C PHE A 81 -0.26 -13.92 21.75
N SER A 82 -1.05 -12.84 21.71
CA SER A 82 -2.09 -12.60 22.72
C SER A 82 -3.12 -13.73 22.75
N PHE A 83 -3.53 -14.23 21.58
CA PHE A 83 -4.42 -15.36 21.47
C PHE A 83 -3.80 -16.66 22.06
N GLN A 84 -2.54 -16.92 21.75
CA GLN A 84 -1.81 -18.06 22.31
C GLN A 84 -1.68 -18.02 23.84
N GLN A 85 -1.60 -16.80 24.42
CA GLN A 85 -1.59 -16.60 25.87
C GLN A 85 -2.98 -16.70 26.53
N GLY A 86 -4.01 -17.08 25.75
CA GLY A 86 -5.36 -17.33 26.24
C GLY A 86 -6.30 -16.12 26.16
N ALA A 87 -5.89 -15.02 25.56
CA ALA A 87 -6.81 -13.91 25.31
C ALA A 87 -7.87 -14.31 24.26
N PRO A 88 -9.16 -13.93 24.45
CA PRO A 88 -10.16 -14.13 23.42
C PRO A 88 -9.77 -13.38 22.14
N LEU A 89 -9.97 -13.99 20.97
CA LEU A 89 -9.49 -13.45 19.69
C LEU A 89 -10.00 -12.02 19.39
N PRO A 90 -11.25 -11.63 19.72
CA PRO A 90 -11.65 -10.22 19.57
C PRO A 90 -10.78 -9.24 20.36
N LEU A 91 -10.36 -9.60 21.58
CA LEU A 91 -9.44 -8.78 22.37
C LEU A 91 -8.05 -8.76 21.73
N ALA A 92 -7.57 -9.89 21.24
CA ALA A 92 -6.30 -9.97 20.52
C ALA A 92 -6.28 -9.09 19.26
N ILE A 93 -7.38 -9.01 18.51
CA ILE A 93 -7.56 -8.10 17.37
C ILE A 93 -7.47 -6.62 17.82
N ILE A 94 -8.10 -6.26 18.93
CA ILE A 94 -8.02 -4.89 19.48
C ILE A 94 -6.58 -4.56 19.87
N LEU A 95 -5.86 -5.49 20.51
CA LEU A 95 -4.45 -5.30 20.87
C LEU A 95 -3.55 -5.15 19.63
N ALA A 96 -3.83 -5.88 18.55
CA ALA A 96 -3.15 -5.73 17.28
C ALA A 96 -3.35 -4.33 16.67
N LEU A 97 -4.59 -3.84 16.64
CA LEU A 97 -4.88 -2.48 16.16
C LEU A 97 -4.24 -1.41 17.06
N ALA A 98 -4.23 -1.63 18.38
CA ALA A 98 -3.54 -0.76 19.32
C ALA A 98 -2.03 -0.72 19.08
N SER A 99 -1.39 -1.86 18.76
CA SER A 99 0.03 -1.91 18.42
C SER A 99 0.34 -1.13 17.14
N GLY A 100 -0.53 -1.20 16.12
CA GLY A 100 -0.43 -0.38 14.92
C GLY A 100 -0.58 1.11 15.23
N LEU A 101 -1.57 1.48 16.06
CA LEU A 101 -1.74 2.86 16.50
C LEU A 101 -0.50 3.39 17.22
N LEU A 102 0.07 2.63 18.15
CA LEU A 102 1.29 2.99 18.87
C LEU A 102 2.50 3.14 17.93
N ALA A 103 2.66 2.23 16.96
CA ALA A 103 3.70 2.34 15.94
C ALA A 103 3.53 3.63 15.11
N GLY A 104 2.30 3.94 14.69
CA GLY A 104 2.01 5.16 13.95
C GLY A 104 2.24 6.42 14.74
N LEU A 105 1.87 6.45 16.02
CA LEU A 105 2.15 7.57 16.93
C LEU A 105 3.66 7.75 17.14
N ASN A 106 4.41 6.66 17.32
CA ASN A 106 5.87 6.69 17.43
C ASN A 106 6.51 7.29 16.16
N ASN A 107 6.14 6.80 14.97
CA ASN A 107 6.66 7.36 13.72
C ASN A 107 6.29 8.85 13.58
N ALA A 108 5.04 9.20 13.84
CA ALA A 108 4.54 10.57 13.75
C ALA A 108 5.26 11.50 14.73
N PHE A 109 5.57 11.05 15.95
CA PHE A 109 6.30 11.85 16.93
C PHE A 109 7.67 12.27 16.39
N TRP A 110 8.46 11.33 15.89
CA TRP A 110 9.79 11.63 15.38
C TRP A 110 9.77 12.46 14.10
N ILE A 111 8.79 12.22 13.21
CA ILE A 111 8.72 12.88 11.91
C ILE A 111 8.07 14.26 12.02
N ALA A 112 6.91 14.36 12.69
CA ALA A 112 6.11 15.56 12.68
C ALA A 112 6.50 16.58 13.77
N TYR A 113 7.01 16.14 14.91
CA TYR A 113 7.34 17.01 16.05
C TYR A 113 8.83 17.18 16.26
N VAL A 114 9.62 16.09 16.16
CA VAL A 114 11.09 16.20 16.25
C VAL A 114 11.71 16.67 14.94
N GLY A 115 11.04 16.40 13.79
CA GLY A 115 11.48 16.87 12.47
C GLY A 115 12.51 15.97 11.80
N LEU A 116 12.61 14.71 12.21
CA LEU A 116 13.50 13.74 11.54
C LEU A 116 12.98 13.37 10.14
N PRO A 117 13.87 13.07 9.18
CA PRO A 117 13.46 12.58 7.86
C PRO A 117 12.61 11.30 7.97
N SER A 118 11.47 11.26 7.28
CA SER A 118 10.55 10.11 7.31
C SER A 118 11.22 8.81 6.89
N LEU A 119 12.08 8.87 5.87
CA LEU A 119 12.83 7.69 5.39
C LEU A 119 13.70 7.07 6.50
N ALA A 120 14.39 7.90 7.29
CA ALA A 120 15.25 7.40 8.37
C ALA A 120 14.44 6.77 9.51
N VAL A 121 13.34 7.44 9.94
CA VAL A 121 12.47 6.95 11.01
C VAL A 121 11.77 5.67 10.60
N THR A 122 11.22 5.60 9.39
CA THR A 122 10.47 4.43 8.93
C THR A 122 11.38 3.26 8.56
N LEU A 123 12.64 3.51 8.14
CA LEU A 123 13.65 2.47 7.99
C LEU A 123 14.02 1.87 9.36
N ALA A 124 14.21 2.69 10.37
CA ALA A 124 14.41 2.21 11.74
C ALA A 124 13.19 1.41 12.24
N GLY A 125 11.97 1.90 11.90
CA GLY A 125 10.71 1.21 12.18
C GLY A 125 10.60 -0.14 11.46
N LEU A 126 11.03 -0.21 10.19
CA LEU A 126 11.07 -1.46 9.42
C LEU A 126 11.88 -2.53 10.14
N ILE A 127 13.05 -2.18 10.64
CA ILE A 127 13.94 -3.11 11.36
C ILE A 127 13.40 -3.39 12.77
N GLY A 128 13.03 -2.34 13.51
CA GLY A 128 12.62 -2.44 14.90
C GLY A 128 11.30 -3.18 15.09
N TYR A 129 10.26 -2.82 14.33
CA TYR A 129 8.95 -3.50 14.41
C TYR A 129 9.03 -4.94 13.92
N ARG A 130 9.87 -5.23 12.90
CA ARG A 130 10.15 -6.59 12.46
C ARG A 130 10.85 -7.40 13.53
N GLY A 131 11.83 -6.82 14.21
CA GLY A 131 12.52 -7.45 15.34
C GLY A 131 11.55 -7.77 16.48
N LEU A 132 10.68 -6.85 16.86
CA LEU A 132 9.64 -7.08 17.87
C LEU A 132 8.67 -8.19 17.45
N ALA A 133 8.24 -8.23 16.18
CA ALA A 133 7.39 -9.30 15.67
C ALA A 133 8.04 -10.67 15.83
N ARG A 134 9.32 -10.80 15.47
CA ARG A 134 10.08 -12.06 15.60
C ARG A 134 10.30 -12.47 17.07
N ILE A 135 10.56 -11.52 17.97
CA ILE A 135 10.68 -11.79 19.43
C ILE A 135 9.38 -12.38 19.98
N LEU A 136 8.20 -11.84 19.58
CA LEU A 136 6.90 -12.31 20.09
C LEU A 136 6.58 -13.75 19.68
N VAL A 137 6.95 -14.16 18.47
CA VAL A 137 6.60 -15.49 17.95
C VAL A 137 7.80 -16.46 17.91
N GLU A 138 8.99 -16.02 18.30
CA GLU A 138 10.23 -16.85 18.38
C GLU A 138 10.47 -17.67 17.09
N ASP A 139 10.28 -17.06 15.92
CA ASP A 139 10.36 -17.71 14.59
C ASP A 139 9.43 -18.92 14.39
N ARG A 140 8.46 -19.15 15.28
CA ARG A 140 7.45 -20.21 15.14
C ARG A 140 6.25 -19.69 14.35
N ALA A 141 5.50 -20.61 13.77
CA ALA A 141 4.19 -20.31 13.23
C ALA A 141 3.12 -20.48 14.32
N ILE A 142 2.36 -19.45 14.61
CA ILE A 142 1.20 -19.50 15.49
C ILE A 142 -0.05 -19.59 14.62
N GLY A 143 -0.85 -20.61 14.80
CA GLY A 143 -2.09 -20.88 14.06
C GLY A 143 -3.22 -21.34 14.98
N ASN A 144 -4.09 -22.22 14.47
CA ASN A 144 -5.24 -22.78 15.18
C ASN A 144 -6.23 -21.70 15.64
N PHE A 145 -6.38 -20.66 14.83
CA PHE A 145 -7.39 -19.62 15.08
C PHE A 145 -8.81 -20.25 14.94
N PRO A 146 -9.84 -19.68 15.60
CA PRO A 146 -11.20 -20.11 15.42
C PRO A 146 -11.64 -20.08 13.95
N LEU A 147 -12.48 -21.05 13.54
CA LEU A 147 -12.94 -21.17 12.16
C LEU A 147 -13.52 -19.88 11.60
N TRP A 148 -14.35 -19.19 12.38
CA TRP A 148 -14.94 -17.94 11.95
C TRP A 148 -13.93 -16.88 11.52
N PHE A 149 -12.73 -16.86 12.14
CA PHE A 149 -11.67 -15.92 11.79
C PHE A 149 -11.00 -16.26 10.46
N ASN A 150 -10.68 -17.54 10.25
CA ASN A 150 -10.13 -18.01 8.98
C ASN A 150 -11.14 -17.82 7.83
N GLU A 151 -12.42 -18.08 8.12
CA GLU A 151 -13.51 -17.84 7.17
C GLU A 151 -13.60 -16.39 6.72
N LEU A 152 -13.38 -15.41 7.61
CA LEU A 152 -13.34 -13.98 7.24
C LEU A 152 -12.31 -13.67 6.13
N GLY A 153 -11.17 -14.36 6.14
CA GLY A 153 -10.11 -14.16 5.12
C GLY A 153 -10.25 -15.03 3.89
N GLN A 154 -10.93 -16.20 4.00
CA GLN A 154 -10.94 -17.24 2.98
C GLN A 154 -12.29 -17.43 2.31
N GLN A 155 -13.40 -17.26 3.02
CA GLN A 155 -14.73 -17.49 2.46
C GLN A 155 -15.27 -16.29 1.69
N ALA A 156 -15.97 -16.60 0.61
CA ALA A 156 -16.73 -15.62 -0.12
C ALA A 156 -18.04 -15.30 0.63
N LEU A 157 -18.31 -14.00 0.86
CA LEU A 157 -19.57 -13.56 1.47
C LEU A 157 -20.72 -13.55 0.46
N PHE A 158 -20.46 -13.07 -0.75
CA PHE A 158 -21.43 -12.99 -1.83
C PHE A 158 -20.76 -13.31 -3.17
N GLY A 159 -21.05 -14.45 -3.77
CA GLY A 159 -20.41 -14.89 -5.02
C GLY A 159 -18.88 -14.95 -4.86
N PRO A 160 -18.08 -14.22 -5.65
CA PRO A 160 -16.62 -14.22 -5.55
C PRO A 160 -16.06 -13.22 -4.50
N LEU A 161 -16.90 -12.43 -3.83
CA LEU A 161 -16.46 -11.34 -2.96
C LEU A 161 -16.16 -11.86 -1.56
N THR A 162 -14.89 -11.80 -1.15
CA THR A 162 -14.46 -12.00 0.23
C THR A 162 -14.62 -10.74 1.06
N LEU A 163 -14.60 -10.87 2.40
CA LEU A 163 -14.63 -9.72 3.29
C LEU A 163 -13.49 -8.75 3.02
N SER A 164 -12.30 -9.24 2.72
CA SER A 164 -11.13 -8.41 2.43
C SER A 164 -11.32 -7.54 1.18
N ILE A 165 -11.97 -8.08 0.14
CA ILE A 165 -12.30 -7.32 -1.07
C ILE A 165 -13.35 -6.24 -0.75
N LEU A 166 -14.37 -6.55 0.04
CA LEU A 166 -15.36 -5.57 0.48
C LEU A 166 -14.72 -4.44 1.28
N ILE A 167 -13.86 -4.78 2.25
CA ILE A 167 -13.10 -3.79 3.03
C ILE A 167 -12.24 -2.91 2.10
N PHE A 168 -11.55 -3.50 1.13
CA PHE A 168 -10.78 -2.74 0.15
C PHE A 168 -11.65 -1.74 -0.63
N LEU A 169 -12.80 -2.17 -1.14
CA LEU A 169 -13.70 -1.29 -1.88
C LEU A 169 -14.24 -0.13 -1.03
N LEU A 170 -14.60 -0.42 0.23
CA LEU A 170 -15.05 0.61 1.19
C LEU A 170 -13.92 1.59 1.51
N LEU A 171 -12.70 1.09 1.75
CA LEU A 171 -11.53 1.93 2.00
C LEU A 171 -11.14 2.73 0.77
N PHE A 172 -11.22 2.14 -0.44
CA PHE A 172 -10.96 2.85 -1.69
C PHE A 172 -11.92 4.04 -1.87
N ALA A 173 -13.21 3.81 -1.67
CA ALA A 173 -14.21 4.87 -1.75
C ALA A 173 -13.97 5.94 -0.66
N PHE A 174 -13.72 5.52 0.58
CA PHE A 174 -13.43 6.42 1.70
C PHE A 174 -12.20 7.29 1.42
N PHE A 175 -11.07 6.69 1.04
CA PHE A 175 -9.84 7.42 0.76
C PHE A 175 -9.95 8.27 -0.51
N ALA A 176 -10.71 7.85 -1.52
CA ALA A 176 -10.96 8.66 -2.71
C ALA A 176 -11.71 9.95 -2.35
N ILE A 177 -12.77 9.84 -1.53
CA ILE A 177 -13.50 11.00 -1.02
C ILE A 177 -12.60 11.87 -0.12
N LEU A 178 -11.86 11.25 0.79
CA LEU A 178 -10.96 11.94 1.71
C LEU A 178 -9.87 12.72 0.96
N LEU A 179 -9.27 12.15 -0.08
CA LEU A 179 -8.21 12.80 -0.84
C LEU A 179 -8.75 13.92 -1.74
N HIS A 180 -9.85 13.68 -2.46
CA HIS A 180 -10.29 14.58 -3.51
C HIS A 180 -11.37 15.58 -3.08
N ALA A 181 -12.17 15.26 -2.05
CA ALA A 181 -13.30 16.10 -1.65
C ALA A 181 -13.10 16.80 -0.29
N SER A 182 -12.11 16.41 0.54
CA SER A 182 -11.96 16.98 1.88
C SER A 182 -10.93 18.11 1.98
N ALA A 183 -11.00 18.89 3.07
CA ALA A 183 -9.98 19.86 3.44
C ALA A 183 -8.64 19.19 3.79
N PHE A 184 -8.68 17.99 4.39
CA PHE A 184 -7.51 17.20 4.72
C PHE A 184 -6.73 16.81 3.46
N GLY A 185 -7.41 16.31 2.41
CA GLY A 185 -6.79 15.97 1.14
C GLY A 185 -6.12 17.18 0.49
N ARG A 186 -6.79 18.35 0.45
CA ARG A 186 -6.19 19.59 -0.06
C ARG A 186 -4.93 19.97 0.74
N SER A 187 -4.97 19.84 2.05
CA SER A 187 -3.82 20.16 2.92
C SER A 187 -2.62 19.23 2.65
N ILE A 188 -2.85 17.94 2.38
CA ILE A 188 -1.76 17.00 2.02
C ILE A 188 -1.06 17.46 0.74
N TYR A 189 -1.80 17.84 -0.31
CA TYR A 189 -1.18 18.34 -1.56
C TYR A 189 -0.36 19.62 -1.32
N VAL A 190 -0.85 20.53 -0.48
CA VAL A 190 -0.13 21.77 -0.16
C VAL A 190 1.15 21.45 0.63
N VAL A 191 1.06 20.60 1.66
CA VAL A 191 2.22 20.17 2.47
C VAL A 191 3.27 19.50 1.59
N GLY A 192 2.85 18.57 0.72
CA GLY A 192 3.76 17.86 -0.16
C GLY A 192 4.35 18.70 -1.28
N SER A 193 3.68 19.79 -1.70
CA SER A 193 4.22 20.69 -2.71
C SER A 193 5.28 21.61 -2.15
N ASN A 194 5.04 22.20 -0.98
CA ASN A 194 5.97 23.07 -0.28
C ASN A 194 5.56 23.22 1.18
N ILE A 195 6.33 22.64 2.08
CA ILE A 195 6.04 22.60 3.51
C ILE A 195 6.08 23.99 4.16
N GLU A 196 6.98 24.86 3.71
CA GLU A 196 7.08 26.23 4.23
C GLU A 196 5.89 27.08 3.78
N ALA A 197 5.52 26.99 2.48
CA ALA A 197 4.33 27.68 1.99
C ALA A 197 3.05 27.18 2.71
N ALA A 198 2.96 25.89 3.03
CA ALA A 198 1.88 25.33 3.81
C ALA A 198 1.80 25.97 5.21
N ARG A 199 2.95 26.09 5.90
CA ARG A 199 3.02 26.74 7.23
C ARG A 199 2.57 28.20 7.18
N TYR A 200 3.09 29.00 6.22
CA TYR A 200 2.70 30.40 6.05
C TYR A 200 1.21 30.56 5.69
N SER A 201 0.61 29.54 5.04
CA SER A 201 -0.83 29.53 4.73
C SER A 201 -1.71 29.05 5.90
N GLY A 202 -1.13 28.86 7.11
CA GLY A 202 -1.87 28.47 8.30
C GLY A 202 -2.20 26.96 8.38
N VAL A 203 -1.63 26.12 7.50
CA VAL A 203 -1.83 24.66 7.57
C VAL A 203 -1.03 24.09 8.75
N ARG A 204 -1.70 23.35 9.61
CA ARG A 204 -1.07 22.64 10.75
C ARG A 204 -0.34 21.40 10.29
N VAL A 205 0.87 21.59 9.69
CA VAL A 205 1.69 20.54 9.07
C VAL A 205 1.88 19.33 10.01
N GLY A 206 2.18 19.58 11.31
CA GLY A 206 2.35 18.52 12.29
C GLY A 206 1.13 17.60 12.41
N LEU A 207 -0.08 18.17 12.45
CA LEU A 207 -1.32 17.38 12.51
C LEU A 207 -1.56 16.59 11.22
N ILE A 208 -1.27 17.17 10.05
CA ILE A 208 -1.42 16.47 8.76
C ILE A 208 -0.47 15.26 8.71
N LYS A 209 0.80 15.44 9.04
CA LYS A 209 1.79 14.35 9.08
C LYS A 209 1.41 13.29 10.12
N THR A 210 1.00 13.70 11.33
CA THR A 210 0.53 12.77 12.37
C THR A 210 -0.63 11.92 11.87
N ALA A 211 -1.67 12.56 11.33
CA ALA A 211 -2.83 11.83 10.81
C ALA A 211 -2.45 10.86 9.68
N THR A 212 -1.50 11.25 8.83
CA THR A 212 -1.04 10.41 7.71
C THR A 212 -0.27 9.18 8.21
N PHE A 213 0.72 9.34 9.12
CA PHE A 213 1.50 8.21 9.63
C PHE A 213 0.70 7.31 10.58
N VAL A 214 -0.16 7.87 11.42
CA VAL A 214 -1.08 7.08 12.25
C VAL A 214 -2.07 6.32 11.38
N GLY A 215 -2.65 6.97 10.37
CA GLY A 215 -3.52 6.32 9.39
C GLY A 215 -2.83 5.19 8.64
N SER A 216 -1.57 5.41 8.20
CA SER A 216 -0.73 4.40 7.56
C SER A 216 -0.56 3.16 8.43
N ALA A 217 -0.16 3.34 9.68
CA ALA A 217 0.09 2.25 10.61
C ALA A 217 -1.18 1.49 11.03
N VAL A 218 -2.31 2.19 11.24
CA VAL A 218 -3.59 1.54 11.57
C VAL A 218 -4.12 0.73 10.39
N VAL A 219 -4.04 1.27 9.17
CA VAL A 219 -4.44 0.53 7.95
C VAL A 219 -3.50 -0.66 7.71
N ALA A 220 -2.19 -0.50 7.97
CA ALA A 220 -1.23 -1.61 7.90
C ALA A 220 -1.56 -2.70 8.94
N ALA A 221 -1.90 -2.33 10.18
CA ALA A 221 -2.32 -3.30 11.20
C ALA A 221 -3.60 -4.05 10.79
N LEU A 222 -4.60 -3.35 10.25
CA LEU A 222 -5.81 -3.97 9.71
C LEU A 222 -5.47 -4.95 8.58
N ALA A 223 -4.62 -4.56 7.64
CA ALA A 223 -4.17 -5.42 6.55
C ALA A 223 -3.41 -6.65 7.07
N GLY A 224 -2.60 -6.49 8.14
CA GLY A 224 -1.92 -7.60 8.82
C GLY A 224 -2.88 -8.62 9.43
N ILE A 225 -3.96 -8.16 10.08
CA ILE A 225 -5.00 -9.02 10.65
C ILE A 225 -5.74 -9.79 9.54
N LEU A 226 -6.11 -9.11 8.44
CA LEU A 226 -6.76 -9.76 7.28
C LEU A 226 -5.84 -10.79 6.63
N TYR A 227 -4.53 -10.48 6.55
CA TYR A 227 -3.53 -11.39 6.02
C TYR A 227 -3.37 -12.64 6.90
N ALA A 228 -3.39 -12.47 8.24
CA ALA A 228 -3.41 -13.59 9.18
C ALA A 228 -4.66 -14.45 9.05
N ALA A 229 -5.84 -13.86 8.88
CA ALA A 229 -7.09 -14.57 8.65
C ALA A 229 -7.05 -15.40 7.35
N ARG A 230 -6.47 -14.82 6.28
CA ARG A 230 -6.34 -15.51 5.00
C ARG A 230 -5.35 -16.68 5.05
N LEU A 231 -4.21 -16.51 5.70
CA LEU A 231 -3.20 -17.58 5.82
C LEU A 231 -3.53 -18.64 6.88
N GLY A 232 -4.39 -18.31 7.85
CA GLY A 232 -4.69 -19.17 9.01
C GLY A 232 -3.53 -19.39 9.96
N SER A 233 -2.40 -18.69 9.76
CA SER A 233 -1.21 -18.74 10.59
C SER A 233 -0.41 -17.47 10.51
N VAL A 234 0.37 -17.18 11.54
CA VAL A 234 1.20 -15.96 11.67
C VAL A 234 2.64 -16.35 11.94
N ARG A 235 3.58 -15.70 11.26
CA ARG A 235 5.03 -15.82 11.42
C ARG A 235 5.68 -14.45 11.54
N GLY A 236 6.86 -14.37 12.13
CA GLY A 236 7.61 -13.12 12.31
C GLY A 236 8.10 -12.47 11.01
N ASP A 237 8.24 -13.24 9.93
CA ASP A 237 8.61 -12.80 8.57
C ASP A 237 7.41 -12.40 7.69
N MET A 238 6.20 -12.44 8.25
CA MET A 238 4.97 -12.12 7.52
C MET A 238 5.03 -10.73 6.86
N ALA A 239 4.53 -10.64 5.63
CA ALA A 239 4.51 -9.42 4.83
C ALA A 239 5.89 -8.80 4.50
N GLU A 240 7.01 -9.52 4.69
CA GLU A 240 8.34 -9.02 4.32
C GLU A 240 8.41 -8.70 2.82
N GLY A 241 8.94 -7.52 2.47
CA GLY A 241 9.03 -7.02 1.09
C GLY A 241 7.77 -6.35 0.55
N PHE A 242 6.64 -6.37 1.28
CA PHE A 242 5.40 -5.72 0.81
C PHE A 242 5.53 -4.21 0.70
N GLU A 243 6.39 -3.58 1.51
CA GLU A 243 6.66 -2.14 1.46
C GLU A 243 7.09 -1.69 0.06
N LEU A 244 7.97 -2.45 -0.60
CA LEU A 244 8.46 -2.12 -1.94
C LEU A 244 7.38 -2.31 -3.01
N ASP A 245 6.59 -3.37 -2.92
CA ASP A 245 5.44 -3.61 -3.82
C ASP A 245 4.41 -2.47 -3.73
N VAL A 246 4.10 -2.04 -2.49
CA VAL A 246 3.13 -0.98 -2.22
C VAL A 246 3.62 0.36 -2.78
N ILE A 247 4.89 0.72 -2.52
CA ILE A 247 5.50 1.95 -3.05
C ILE A 247 5.53 1.90 -4.57
N THR A 248 5.96 0.78 -5.17
CA THR A 248 5.99 0.59 -6.63
C THR A 248 4.62 0.84 -7.24
N THR A 249 3.58 0.26 -6.64
CA THR A 249 2.20 0.42 -7.09
C THR A 249 1.76 1.88 -7.08
N VAL A 250 2.06 2.61 -6.00
CA VAL A 250 1.67 4.01 -5.84
C VAL A 250 2.41 4.90 -6.84
N LEU A 251 3.72 4.70 -7.02
CA LEU A 251 4.53 5.47 -7.97
C LEU A 251 4.15 5.17 -9.42
N LEU A 252 3.92 3.90 -9.77
CA LEU A 252 3.39 3.50 -11.08
C LEU A 252 2.03 4.14 -11.33
N GLY A 253 1.19 4.32 -10.29
CA GLY A 253 -0.07 5.06 -10.34
C GLY A 253 0.06 6.55 -10.65
N GLY A 254 1.29 7.09 -10.82
CA GLY A 254 1.57 8.47 -11.16
C GLY A 254 1.61 9.42 -9.97
N VAL A 255 1.71 8.89 -8.76
CA VAL A 255 2.00 9.70 -7.58
C VAL A 255 3.47 10.12 -7.62
N SER A 256 3.74 11.41 -7.43
CA SER A 256 5.09 11.95 -7.46
C SER A 256 5.85 11.62 -6.18
N ILE A 257 7.03 11.01 -6.31
CA ILE A 257 7.93 10.77 -5.16
C ILE A 257 8.36 12.07 -4.46
N PHE A 258 8.32 13.20 -5.18
CA PHE A 258 8.64 14.52 -4.64
C PHE A 258 7.44 15.19 -3.96
N GLY A 259 6.31 14.49 -3.85
CA GLY A 259 5.08 14.98 -3.23
C GLY A 259 4.25 15.94 -4.09
N GLY A 260 3.14 16.40 -3.53
CA GLY A 260 2.26 17.42 -4.09
C GLY A 260 1.47 17.03 -5.34
N LYS A 261 1.60 15.79 -5.84
CA LYS A 261 0.94 15.33 -7.08
C LYS A 261 0.61 13.85 -7.00
N GLY A 262 -0.54 13.48 -7.55
CA GLY A 262 -1.03 12.11 -7.62
C GLY A 262 -2.54 12.06 -7.47
N ASN A 263 -3.14 10.90 -7.75
CA ASN A 263 -4.54 10.63 -7.47
C ASN A 263 -4.78 9.13 -7.25
N LEU A 264 -5.88 8.78 -6.61
CA LEU A 264 -6.21 7.40 -6.30
C LEU A 264 -6.75 6.62 -7.51
N VAL A 265 -7.22 7.27 -8.56
CA VAL A 265 -7.64 6.58 -9.79
C VAL A 265 -6.43 5.96 -10.48
N GLY A 266 -5.34 6.71 -10.60
CA GLY A 266 -4.07 6.19 -11.12
C GLY A 266 -3.53 5.04 -10.26
N VAL A 267 -3.59 5.15 -8.93
CA VAL A 267 -3.20 4.07 -8.01
C VAL A 267 -4.09 2.84 -8.19
N GLY A 268 -5.41 3.01 -8.35
CA GLY A 268 -6.32 1.90 -8.65
C GLY A 268 -6.00 1.19 -9.97
N LEU A 269 -5.69 1.94 -11.03
CA LEU A 269 -5.26 1.36 -12.31
C LEU A 269 -3.93 0.62 -12.18
N SER A 270 -2.95 1.17 -11.48
CA SER A 270 -1.67 0.52 -11.27
C SER A 270 -1.78 -0.75 -10.42
N LEU A 271 -2.67 -0.76 -9.42
CA LEU A 271 -3.02 -1.98 -8.67
C LEU A 271 -3.49 -3.06 -9.62
N LEU A 272 -4.44 -2.75 -10.51
CA LEU A 272 -4.94 -3.72 -11.49
C LEU A 272 -3.84 -4.20 -12.43
N VAL A 273 -2.93 -3.33 -12.89
CA VAL A 273 -1.80 -3.71 -13.73
C VAL A 273 -0.89 -4.70 -13.01
N ILE A 274 -0.46 -4.39 -11.78
CA ILE A 274 0.45 -5.23 -11.01
C ILE A 274 -0.20 -6.57 -10.64
N LEU A 275 -1.48 -6.57 -10.24
CA LEU A 275 -2.23 -7.80 -9.97
C LEU A 275 -2.29 -8.71 -11.19
N ASN A 276 -2.62 -8.14 -12.36
CA ASN A 276 -2.69 -8.91 -13.60
C ASN A 276 -1.31 -9.41 -14.07
N LEU A 277 -0.25 -8.61 -13.90
CA LEU A 277 1.11 -9.05 -14.19
C LEU A 277 1.54 -10.23 -13.31
N ARG A 278 1.34 -10.14 -11.99
CA ARG A 278 1.65 -11.23 -11.07
C ARG A 278 0.84 -12.48 -11.37
N ASN A 279 -0.45 -12.31 -11.64
CA ASN A 279 -1.32 -13.43 -11.99
C ASN A 279 -0.88 -14.12 -13.29
N GLY A 280 -0.61 -13.35 -14.35
CA GLY A 280 -0.14 -13.89 -15.62
C GLY A 280 1.21 -14.62 -15.47
N MET A 281 2.16 -14.01 -14.76
CA MET A 281 3.43 -14.67 -14.44
C MET A 281 3.22 -15.95 -13.61
N GLY A 282 2.27 -15.97 -12.68
CA GLY A 282 1.93 -17.16 -11.91
C GLY A 282 1.32 -18.27 -12.77
N LEU A 283 0.43 -17.92 -13.71
CA LEU A 283 -0.14 -18.87 -14.68
C LEU A 283 0.89 -19.45 -15.66
N ALA A 284 2.00 -18.71 -15.89
CA ALA A 284 3.15 -19.13 -16.69
C ALA A 284 4.24 -19.84 -15.85
N ASP A 285 3.94 -20.25 -14.62
CA ASP A 285 4.85 -20.91 -13.67
C ASP A 285 6.15 -20.11 -13.38
N ILE A 286 6.11 -18.80 -13.53
CA ILE A 286 7.24 -17.92 -13.20
C ILE A 286 7.37 -17.79 -11.69
N THR A 287 8.55 -18.09 -11.16
CA THR A 287 8.82 -18.09 -9.72
C THR A 287 8.61 -16.72 -9.08
N GLY A 288 8.22 -16.67 -7.79
CA GLY A 288 8.02 -15.43 -7.05
C GLY A 288 9.25 -14.51 -7.02
N ASN A 289 10.47 -15.07 -7.01
CA ASN A 289 11.70 -14.29 -7.06
C ASN A 289 11.85 -13.55 -8.40
N THR A 290 11.53 -14.20 -9.52
CA THR A 290 11.53 -13.60 -10.84
C THR A 290 10.42 -12.53 -10.95
N GLN A 291 9.25 -12.79 -10.38
CA GLN A 291 8.18 -11.78 -10.31
C GLN A 291 8.64 -10.53 -9.55
N ASN A 292 9.33 -10.69 -8.41
CA ASN A 292 9.87 -9.58 -7.64
C ASN A 292 10.94 -8.80 -8.42
N TYR A 293 11.79 -9.48 -9.20
CA TYR A 293 12.73 -8.82 -10.11
C TYR A 293 12.02 -7.94 -11.15
N VAL A 294 10.97 -8.46 -11.79
CA VAL A 294 10.16 -7.70 -12.76
C VAL A 294 9.49 -6.49 -12.10
N ILE A 295 8.91 -6.65 -10.92
CA ILE A 295 8.28 -5.55 -10.18
C ILE A 295 9.31 -4.49 -9.77
N GLY A 296 10.51 -4.90 -9.33
CA GLY A 296 11.63 -3.98 -9.06
C GLY A 296 12.05 -3.17 -10.29
N GLY A 297 12.10 -3.82 -11.47
CA GLY A 297 12.33 -3.14 -12.75
C GLY A 297 11.23 -2.11 -13.07
N LEU A 298 9.97 -2.46 -12.83
CA LEU A 298 8.84 -1.54 -12.98
C LEU A 298 8.94 -0.33 -12.03
N LEU A 299 9.44 -0.50 -10.81
CA LEU A 299 9.69 0.60 -9.89
C LEU A 299 10.68 1.61 -10.50
N ILE A 300 11.79 1.14 -11.02
CA ILE A 300 12.79 2.00 -11.67
C ILE A 300 12.15 2.73 -12.86
N LEU A 301 11.45 2.02 -13.72
CA LEU A 301 10.80 2.59 -14.91
C LEU A 301 9.71 3.62 -14.54
N SER A 302 8.94 3.37 -13.47
CA SER A 302 7.88 4.28 -13.01
C SER A 302 8.42 5.64 -12.54
N VAL A 303 9.63 5.68 -12.02
CA VAL A 303 10.33 6.92 -11.64
C VAL A 303 11.08 7.53 -12.83
N LEU A 304 11.76 6.71 -13.61
CA LEU A 304 12.63 7.15 -14.71
C LEU A 304 11.84 7.81 -15.86
N ILE A 305 10.76 7.15 -16.33
CA ILE A 305 10.00 7.60 -17.49
C ILE A 305 9.40 9.01 -17.32
N PRO A 306 8.67 9.32 -16.21
CA PRO A 306 8.13 10.67 -16.00
C PRO A 306 9.22 11.75 -15.90
N ASN A 307 10.36 11.43 -15.26
CA ASN A 307 11.46 12.35 -15.08
C ASN A 307 12.16 12.67 -16.41
N LEU A 308 12.49 11.66 -17.21
CA LEU A 308 13.07 11.83 -18.55
C LEU A 308 12.13 12.61 -19.45
N TYR A 309 10.84 12.31 -19.43
CA TYR A 309 9.85 13.06 -20.22
C TYR A 309 9.80 14.54 -19.84
N GLN A 310 9.88 14.86 -18.56
CA GLN A 310 9.91 16.27 -18.09
C GLN A 310 11.20 16.95 -18.52
N GLU A 311 12.36 16.30 -18.39
CA GLU A 311 13.65 16.86 -18.80
C GLU A 311 13.71 17.14 -20.30
N LEU A 312 13.30 16.18 -21.13
CA LEU A 312 13.23 16.32 -22.59
C LEU A 312 12.32 17.49 -22.99
N LYS A 313 11.14 17.58 -22.35
CA LYS A 313 10.20 18.66 -22.61
C LYS A 313 10.75 20.04 -22.23
N ASN A 314 11.49 20.14 -21.13
CA ASN A 314 12.12 21.40 -20.71
C ASN A 314 13.25 21.80 -21.67
N LYS A 315 14.06 20.85 -22.16
CA LYS A 315 15.10 21.10 -23.17
C LYS A 315 14.50 21.59 -24.50
N TRP A 316 13.34 21.05 -24.91
CA TRP A 316 12.65 21.50 -26.12
C TRP A 316 12.11 22.94 -25.99
N LYS A 317 11.49 23.26 -24.86
CA LYS A 317 10.98 24.61 -24.60
C LYS A 317 12.10 25.65 -24.39
N GLY A 318 13.29 25.26 -23.94
CA GLY A 318 14.45 26.15 -23.81
C GLY A 318 15.16 26.42 -25.15
N ARG A 319 14.88 25.63 -26.21
CA ARG A 319 15.38 25.86 -27.57
C ARG A 319 14.50 26.81 -28.41
N GLU A 320 13.28 27.07 -27.92
CA GLU A 320 12.32 27.98 -28.59
C GLU A 320 12.37 29.42 -28.01
N ARG A 321 13.30 29.68 -27.09
CA ARG A 321 13.61 31.04 -26.56
C ARG A 321 15.03 31.41 -26.94
#